data_7332c2c737b302055eba10d45375edbd
#
_entry.id   7332c2c737b302055eba10d45375edbd
#
_cell.length_a   1.000
_cell.length_b   1.000
_cell.length_c   1.000
_cell.angle_alpha   90.00
_cell.angle_beta   90.00
_cell.angle_gamma   90.00
#
_symmetry.space_group_name_H-M   'P 1'
#
loop_
_entity.id
_entity.type
_entity.pdbx_description
1 polymer ?
#
loop_
_entity_poly.entity_id
_entity_poly.type
_entity_poly.pdbx_seq_one_letter_code
_entity_poly.pdbx_strand_id
1 'polypeptide(L)'
;ILGHSDPTQLRLIQELSGTDILKVPLDDKDTMSIFTSTKVLGVSNEQIMCDTGTLGVPEFGTPFTISLVKDTKPTTFAELIKISGLSHGTDVWLGNAQELIAKNVVPFSKVIGCRDDIMVDLMYRGLPPFKAFKIMEFVRKGRASKPKDHEEWESYVKLMHEYNVEDWFIDSCAKIKYMFPT
;
A
#
# COMPACT_ATOMS: atom_id res chain seq x y z
N ILE A 1 -2.79 -12.20 -15.58
CA ILE A 1 -4.21 -11.74 -15.55
C ILE A 1 -5.18 -12.93 -15.60
N LEU A 2 -4.68 -14.11 -15.91
CA LEU A 2 -5.50 -15.33 -15.92
C LEU A 2 -6.10 -15.58 -14.53
N GLY A 3 -7.42 -15.76 -14.46
CA GLY A 3 -8.16 -16.02 -13.23
C GLY A 3 -8.84 -14.78 -12.60
N HIS A 4 -8.58 -13.56 -13.09
CA HIS A 4 -9.28 -12.36 -12.65
C HIS A 4 -10.47 -12.03 -13.56
N SER A 5 -11.60 -11.65 -12.96
CA SER A 5 -12.80 -11.19 -13.66
C SER A 5 -12.76 -9.71 -14.03
N ASP A 6 -11.88 -8.91 -13.41
CA ASP A 6 -11.83 -7.46 -13.54
C ASP A 6 -11.72 -6.96 -14.99
N PRO A 7 -10.86 -7.54 -15.86
CA PRO A 7 -10.81 -7.11 -17.26
C PRO A 7 -12.12 -7.32 -18.01
N THR A 8 -12.85 -8.41 -17.71
CA THR A 8 -14.17 -8.69 -18.29
C THR A 8 -15.21 -7.72 -17.78
N GLN A 9 -15.18 -7.39 -16.49
CA GLN A 9 -16.09 -6.40 -15.89
C GLN A 9 -15.85 -5.01 -16.46
N LEU A 10 -14.60 -4.58 -16.60
CA LEU A 10 -14.24 -3.30 -17.22
C LEU A 10 -14.74 -3.20 -18.68
N ARG A 11 -14.58 -4.28 -19.45
CA ARG A 11 -15.11 -4.34 -20.81
C ARG A 11 -16.64 -4.21 -20.84
N LEU A 12 -17.33 -4.93 -19.95
CA LEU A 12 -18.77 -4.84 -19.84
C LEU A 12 -19.24 -3.44 -19.44
N ILE A 13 -18.56 -2.80 -18.49
CA ILE A 13 -18.84 -1.40 -18.09
C ILE A 13 -18.66 -0.48 -19.30
N GLN A 14 -17.60 -0.63 -20.09
CA GLN A 14 -17.39 0.14 -21.32
C GLN A 14 -18.54 -0.05 -22.31
N GLU A 15 -18.97 -1.29 -22.56
CA GLU A 15 -20.05 -1.60 -23.48
C GLU A 15 -21.40 -1.02 -23.02
N LEU A 16 -21.71 -1.09 -21.72
CA LEU A 16 -22.99 -0.60 -21.15
C LEU A 16 -23.03 0.92 -20.98
N SER A 17 -21.91 1.55 -20.63
CA SER A 17 -21.86 3.00 -20.34
C SER A 17 -21.49 3.85 -21.56
N GLY A 18 -20.88 3.24 -22.59
CA GLY A 18 -20.28 3.97 -23.71
C GLY A 18 -18.98 4.70 -23.34
N THR A 19 -18.47 4.52 -22.12
CA THR A 19 -17.25 5.18 -21.66
C THR A 19 -16.01 4.39 -22.07
N ASP A 20 -15.07 5.01 -22.75
CA ASP A 20 -13.78 4.40 -23.06
C ASP A 20 -12.92 4.33 -21.81
N ILE A 21 -12.77 3.13 -21.24
CA ILE A 21 -12.04 2.91 -19.97
C ILE A 21 -10.56 3.28 -20.07
N LEU A 22 -9.97 3.27 -21.27
CA LEU A 22 -8.58 3.66 -21.47
C LEU A 22 -8.35 5.17 -21.42
N LYS A 23 -9.43 5.96 -21.47
CA LYS A 23 -9.39 7.44 -21.40
C LYS A 23 -9.86 7.98 -20.06
N VAL A 24 -10.24 7.12 -19.13
CA VAL A 24 -10.65 7.56 -17.77
C VAL A 24 -9.45 8.16 -17.05
N PRO A 25 -9.53 9.42 -16.56
CA PRO A 25 -8.44 10.03 -15.82
C PRO A 25 -8.28 9.36 -14.45
N LEU A 26 -7.01 9.19 -14.00
CA LEU A 26 -6.71 8.59 -12.69
C LEU A 26 -6.78 9.60 -11.54
N ASP A 27 -7.01 10.87 -11.84
CA ASP A 27 -7.05 11.98 -10.88
C ASP A 27 -8.43 12.68 -10.81
N ASP A 28 -9.47 12.00 -11.30
CA ASP A 28 -10.84 12.51 -11.21
C ASP A 28 -11.26 12.69 -9.75
N LYS A 29 -11.61 13.93 -9.39
CA LYS A 29 -11.87 14.33 -8.00
C LYS A 29 -13.14 13.69 -7.43
N ASP A 30 -14.16 13.52 -8.25
CA ASP A 30 -15.42 12.93 -7.82
C ASP A 30 -15.20 11.43 -7.56
N THR A 31 -14.50 10.74 -8.44
CA THR A 31 -14.09 9.34 -8.23
C THR A 31 -13.22 9.20 -7.00
N MET A 32 -12.22 10.06 -6.81
CA MET A 32 -11.39 10.02 -5.60
C MET A 32 -12.18 10.27 -4.32
N SER A 33 -13.25 11.06 -4.38
CA SER A 33 -14.07 11.36 -3.20
C SER A 33 -14.81 10.14 -2.64
N ILE A 34 -15.04 9.07 -3.43
CA ILE A 34 -15.73 7.86 -2.95
C ILE A 34 -14.94 7.15 -1.84
N PHE A 35 -13.64 7.32 -1.78
CA PHE A 35 -12.79 6.72 -0.73
C PHE A 35 -12.99 7.38 0.64
N THR A 36 -13.58 8.56 0.69
CA THR A 36 -13.82 9.31 1.95
C THR A 36 -15.27 9.69 2.19
N SER A 37 -16.16 9.46 1.21
CA SER A 37 -17.55 9.90 1.28
C SER A 37 -18.45 9.07 0.33
N THR A 38 -19.75 9.09 0.58
CA THR A 38 -20.77 8.50 -0.29
C THR A 38 -21.49 9.53 -1.14
N LYS A 39 -21.22 10.82 -0.93
CA LYS A 39 -22.01 11.94 -1.50
C LYS A 39 -22.11 11.91 -3.03
N VAL A 40 -20.99 11.67 -3.72
CA VAL A 40 -20.95 11.66 -5.19
C VAL A 40 -21.80 10.52 -5.79
N LEU A 41 -22.04 9.46 -5.02
CA LEU A 41 -22.90 8.34 -5.41
C LEU A 41 -24.39 8.65 -5.22
N GLY A 42 -24.76 9.78 -4.60
CA GLY A 42 -26.13 10.17 -4.33
C GLY A 42 -26.83 9.29 -3.28
N VAL A 43 -26.07 8.59 -2.44
CA VAL A 43 -26.59 7.73 -1.37
C VAL A 43 -26.06 8.17 -0.01
N SER A 44 -26.85 7.92 1.05
CA SER A 44 -26.39 8.17 2.42
C SER A 44 -25.62 6.96 2.99
N ASN A 45 -24.82 7.23 4.03
CA ASN A 45 -24.07 6.18 4.73
C ASN A 45 -25.01 5.12 5.32
N GLU A 46 -26.18 5.53 5.79
CA GLU A 46 -27.20 4.63 6.36
C GLU A 46 -27.80 3.71 5.31
N GLN A 47 -28.02 4.22 4.08
CA GLN A 47 -28.60 3.42 2.99
C GLN A 47 -27.70 2.27 2.57
N ILE A 48 -26.38 2.48 2.58
CA ILE A 48 -25.41 1.46 2.20
C ILE A 48 -24.65 0.84 3.39
N MET A 49 -24.97 1.29 4.61
CA MET A 49 -24.31 0.85 5.86
C MET A 49 -22.78 0.95 5.80
N CYS A 50 -22.26 2.00 5.17
CA CYS A 50 -20.84 2.23 4.99
C CYS A 50 -20.53 3.73 4.90
N ASP A 51 -19.43 4.15 5.53
CA ASP A 51 -19.00 5.56 5.53
C ASP A 51 -18.22 5.96 4.25
N THR A 52 -17.90 4.98 3.40
CA THR A 52 -17.19 5.19 2.13
C THR A 52 -17.99 4.61 0.97
N GLY A 53 -17.81 5.16 -0.22
CA GLY A 53 -18.44 4.66 -1.46
C GLY A 53 -17.75 3.44 -2.07
N THR A 54 -16.92 2.71 -1.31
CA THR A 54 -16.00 1.71 -1.84
C THR A 54 -16.50 0.27 -1.83
N LEU A 55 -17.74 0.00 -1.34
CA LEU A 55 -18.29 -1.36 -1.25
C LEU A 55 -18.24 -2.15 -2.56
N GLY A 56 -18.48 -1.49 -3.70
CA GLY A 56 -18.43 -2.12 -5.03
C GLY A 56 -17.06 -2.04 -5.71
N VAL A 57 -16.05 -1.45 -5.06
CA VAL A 57 -14.71 -1.35 -5.62
C VAL A 57 -13.90 -2.59 -5.26
N PRO A 58 -13.39 -3.36 -6.26
CA PRO A 58 -12.57 -4.54 -5.99
C PRO A 58 -11.43 -4.22 -5.03
N GLU A 59 -11.18 -5.12 -4.07
CA GLU A 59 -10.16 -5.00 -3.00
C GLU A 59 -10.44 -3.91 -1.95
N PHE A 60 -11.19 -2.84 -2.25
CA PHE A 60 -11.47 -1.72 -1.35
C PHE A 60 -12.79 -1.84 -0.57
N GLY A 61 -13.62 -2.83 -0.87
CA GLY A 61 -14.91 -3.08 -0.21
C GLY A 61 -14.84 -4.00 1.00
N THR A 62 -13.66 -4.50 1.39
CA THR A 62 -13.53 -5.35 2.58
C THR A 62 -13.53 -4.51 3.86
N PRO A 63 -14.04 -5.04 5.01
CA PRO A 63 -14.03 -4.30 6.28
C PRO A 63 -12.64 -3.80 6.68
N PHE A 64 -11.59 -4.61 6.45
CA PHE A 64 -10.22 -4.24 6.74
C PHE A 64 -9.75 -3.04 5.90
N THR A 65 -9.97 -3.10 4.58
CA THR A 65 -9.54 -2.02 3.68
C THR A 65 -10.37 -0.74 3.89
N ILE A 66 -11.66 -0.86 4.17
CA ILE A 66 -12.50 0.29 4.53
C ILE A 66 -11.96 0.99 5.78
N SER A 67 -11.56 0.23 6.82
CA SER A 67 -10.93 0.80 8.02
C SER A 67 -9.62 1.53 7.68
N LEU A 68 -8.76 0.90 6.86
CA LEU A 68 -7.50 1.48 6.44
C LEU A 68 -7.70 2.77 5.64
N VAL A 69 -8.67 2.80 4.72
CA VAL A 69 -9.06 3.99 3.95
C VAL A 69 -9.59 5.10 4.86
N LYS A 70 -10.38 4.77 5.88
CA LYS A 70 -10.87 5.75 6.88
C LYS A 70 -9.74 6.36 7.70
N ASP A 71 -8.73 5.57 8.04
CA ASP A 71 -7.55 6.04 8.79
C ASP A 71 -6.65 6.94 7.92
N THR A 72 -6.46 6.58 6.65
CA THR A 72 -5.49 7.24 5.77
C THR A 72 -6.08 8.38 4.94
N LYS A 73 -7.40 8.36 4.67
CA LYS A 73 -8.14 9.37 3.89
C LYS A 73 -7.45 9.74 2.57
N PRO A 74 -7.26 8.78 1.64
CA PRO A 74 -6.51 9.00 0.42
C PRO A 74 -7.17 10.06 -0.48
N THR A 75 -6.33 10.87 -1.11
CA THR A 75 -6.75 11.92 -2.03
C THR A 75 -6.12 11.80 -3.42
N THR A 76 -5.18 10.87 -3.58
CA THR A 76 -4.45 10.63 -4.82
C THR A 76 -4.42 9.16 -5.20
N PHE A 77 -4.27 8.88 -6.49
CA PHE A 77 -4.12 7.51 -6.99
C PHE A 77 -2.86 6.81 -6.44
N ALA A 78 -1.77 7.55 -6.25
CA ALA A 78 -0.55 7.01 -5.62
C ALA A 78 -0.79 6.50 -4.19
N GLU A 79 -1.64 7.18 -3.43
CA GLU A 79 -2.05 6.74 -2.09
C GLU A 79 -2.92 5.48 -2.15
N LEU A 80 -3.76 5.31 -3.18
CA LEU A 80 -4.53 4.08 -3.38
C LEU A 80 -3.62 2.88 -3.68
N ILE A 81 -2.58 3.06 -4.49
CA ILE A 81 -1.57 2.03 -4.75
C ILE A 81 -0.89 1.63 -3.43
N LYS A 82 -0.52 2.60 -2.60
CA LYS A 82 0.07 2.34 -1.29
C LYS A 82 -0.89 1.57 -0.36
N ILE A 83 -2.16 1.95 -0.31
CA ILE A 83 -3.20 1.24 0.44
C ILE A 83 -3.34 -0.20 -0.05
N SER A 84 -3.34 -0.43 -1.35
CA SER A 84 -3.38 -1.78 -1.92
C SER A 84 -2.21 -2.63 -1.41
N GLY A 85 -0.99 -2.08 -1.40
CA GLY A 85 0.19 -2.77 -0.83
C GLY A 85 0.05 -3.06 0.67
N LEU A 86 -0.42 -2.09 1.45
CA LEU A 86 -0.63 -2.22 2.89
C LEU A 86 -1.71 -3.26 3.25
N SER A 87 -2.73 -3.40 2.42
CA SER A 87 -3.86 -4.32 2.66
C SER A 87 -3.55 -5.78 2.36
N HIS A 88 -2.53 -6.07 1.55
CA HIS A 88 -2.20 -7.42 1.10
C HIS A 88 -1.00 -8.06 1.81
N GLY A 89 -0.27 -7.30 2.62
CA GLY A 89 0.88 -7.79 3.36
C GLY A 89 0.52 -8.36 4.73
N THR A 90 1.49 -9.00 5.37
CA THR A 90 1.39 -9.43 6.76
C THR A 90 2.35 -8.59 7.61
N ASP A 91 1.81 -7.97 8.66
CA ASP A 91 2.52 -7.06 9.56
C ASP A 91 3.15 -5.84 8.82
N VAL A 92 2.49 -5.39 7.77
CA VAL A 92 2.84 -4.17 7.04
C VAL A 92 2.04 -2.98 7.56
N TRP A 93 0.74 -3.15 7.80
CA TRP A 93 -0.14 -2.11 8.33
C TRP A 93 -0.26 -2.17 9.85
N LEU A 94 -0.92 -3.21 10.38
CA LEU A 94 -1.17 -3.36 11.82
C LEU A 94 0.15 -3.57 12.60
N GLY A 95 0.33 -2.81 13.67
CA GLY A 95 1.54 -2.85 14.49
C GLY A 95 2.79 -2.29 13.81
N ASN A 96 2.66 -1.73 12.61
CA ASN A 96 3.76 -1.18 11.81
C ASN A 96 3.38 0.21 11.26
N ALA A 97 3.02 0.34 9.98
CA ALA A 97 2.74 1.65 9.35
C ALA A 97 1.65 2.44 10.09
N GLN A 98 0.59 1.79 10.57
CA GLN A 98 -0.46 2.41 11.35
C GLN A 98 0.08 3.11 12.61
N GLU A 99 0.96 2.45 13.35
CA GLU A 99 1.55 3.03 14.56
C GLU A 99 2.49 4.20 14.25
N LEU A 100 3.27 4.10 13.18
CA LEU A 100 4.19 5.17 12.76
C LEU A 100 3.42 6.45 12.43
N ILE A 101 2.28 6.32 11.73
CA ILE A 101 1.40 7.44 11.40
C ILE A 101 0.72 7.99 12.65
N ALA A 102 0.13 7.12 13.48
CA ALA A 102 -0.58 7.53 14.69
C ALA A 102 0.33 8.27 15.69
N LYS A 103 1.61 7.88 15.75
CA LYS A 103 2.63 8.53 16.59
C LYS A 103 3.30 9.74 15.92
N ASN A 104 2.87 10.14 14.71
CA ASN A 104 3.49 11.20 13.91
C ASN A 104 5.00 11.03 13.70
N VAL A 105 5.49 9.78 13.63
CA VAL A 105 6.89 9.48 13.32
C VAL A 105 7.18 9.79 11.85
N VAL A 106 6.24 9.41 10.97
CA VAL A 106 6.37 9.57 9.52
C VAL A 106 4.97 9.77 8.88
N PRO A 107 4.84 10.62 7.86
CA PRO A 107 3.57 10.81 7.17
C PRO A 107 3.22 9.58 6.32
N PHE A 108 1.92 9.39 6.02
CA PHE A 108 1.41 8.29 5.21
C PHE A 108 2.16 8.12 3.87
N SER A 109 2.52 9.21 3.22
CA SER A 109 3.26 9.18 1.95
C SER A 109 4.63 8.51 2.02
N LYS A 110 5.22 8.42 3.22
CA LYS A 110 6.57 7.91 3.46
C LYS A 110 6.61 6.48 4.03
N VAL A 111 5.50 5.96 4.59
CA VAL A 111 5.50 4.59 5.12
C VAL A 111 5.75 3.56 4.03
N ILE A 112 6.30 2.43 4.43
CA ILE A 112 6.53 1.29 3.54
C ILE A 112 5.18 0.60 3.27
N GLY A 113 4.69 0.69 2.05
CA GLY A 113 3.45 0.05 1.60
C GLY A 113 3.68 -1.10 0.63
N CYS A 114 4.72 -1.04 -0.19
CA CYS A 114 5.07 -2.08 -1.15
C CYS A 114 6.59 -2.29 -1.22
N ARG A 115 7.01 -3.35 -1.89
CA ARG A 115 8.45 -3.67 -2.04
C ARG A 115 9.25 -2.56 -2.73
N ASP A 116 8.63 -1.86 -3.67
CA ASP A 116 9.31 -0.78 -4.40
C ASP A 116 9.61 0.42 -3.50
N ASP A 117 8.77 0.69 -2.49
CA ASP A 117 9.07 1.71 -1.47
C ASP A 117 10.42 1.44 -0.79
N ILE A 118 10.73 0.17 -0.50
CA ILE A 118 12.01 -0.21 0.12
C ILE A 118 13.16 -0.02 -0.87
N MET A 119 13.05 -0.59 -2.05
CA MET A 119 14.14 -0.58 -3.02
C MET A 119 14.47 0.83 -3.47
N VAL A 120 13.45 1.61 -3.80
CA VAL A 120 13.60 2.97 -4.32
C VAL A 120 14.16 3.92 -3.26
N ASP A 121 13.67 3.86 -2.00
CA ASP A 121 14.20 4.68 -0.92
C ASP A 121 15.69 4.38 -0.67
N LEU A 122 16.06 3.11 -0.59
CA LEU A 122 17.46 2.72 -0.40
C LEU A 122 18.37 3.19 -1.55
N MET A 123 17.88 3.13 -2.80
CA MET A 123 18.61 3.63 -3.96
C MET A 123 18.78 5.15 -3.93
N TYR A 124 17.73 5.90 -3.54
CA TYR A 124 17.83 7.36 -3.38
C TYR A 124 18.81 7.79 -2.29
N ARG A 125 19.03 6.96 -1.27
CA ARG A 125 20.04 7.17 -0.25
C ARG A 125 21.46 6.81 -0.73
N GLY A 126 21.58 6.25 -1.93
CA GLY A 126 22.84 5.93 -2.57
C GLY A 126 23.30 4.48 -2.44
N LEU A 127 22.49 3.57 -1.88
CA LEU A 127 22.83 2.14 -1.89
C LEU A 127 22.93 1.64 -3.33
N PRO A 128 23.93 0.77 -3.63
CA PRO A 128 24.00 0.13 -4.94
C PRO A 128 22.71 -0.62 -5.27
N PRO A 129 22.16 -0.51 -6.49
CA PRO A 129 20.86 -1.08 -6.86
C PRO A 129 20.73 -2.57 -6.53
N PHE A 130 21.76 -3.35 -6.74
CA PHE A 130 21.78 -4.77 -6.42
C PHE A 130 21.66 -5.04 -4.90
N LYS A 131 22.27 -4.20 -4.06
CA LYS A 131 22.16 -4.31 -2.60
C LYS A 131 20.76 -3.90 -2.13
N ALA A 132 20.23 -2.80 -2.65
CA ALA A 132 18.85 -2.36 -2.38
C ALA A 132 17.83 -3.46 -2.77
N PHE A 133 17.99 -4.07 -3.94
CA PHE A 133 17.17 -5.21 -4.37
C PHE A 133 17.26 -6.41 -3.41
N LYS A 134 18.46 -6.77 -2.96
CA LYS A 134 18.65 -7.88 -2.02
C LYS A 134 17.97 -7.64 -0.68
N ILE A 135 18.10 -6.43 -0.13
CA ILE A 135 17.43 -6.05 1.11
C ILE A 135 15.91 -6.09 0.91
N MET A 136 15.40 -5.50 -0.15
CA MET A 136 13.97 -5.52 -0.49
C MET A 136 13.42 -6.95 -0.57
N GLU A 137 14.06 -7.85 -1.31
CA GLU A 137 13.65 -9.25 -1.42
C GLU A 137 13.74 -10.01 -0.09
N PHE A 138 14.72 -9.68 0.73
CA PHE A 138 14.87 -10.25 2.06
C PHE A 138 13.70 -9.86 2.97
N VAL A 139 13.35 -8.58 2.99
CA VAL A 139 12.21 -8.05 3.76
C VAL A 139 10.89 -8.58 3.21
N ARG A 140 10.68 -8.54 1.88
CA ARG A 140 9.45 -9.00 1.24
C ARG A 140 9.09 -10.46 1.61
N LYS A 141 10.09 -11.31 1.74
CA LYS A 141 9.93 -12.72 2.12
C LYS A 141 9.81 -12.93 3.64
N GLY A 142 9.77 -11.87 4.41
CA GLY A 142 9.70 -11.90 5.88
C GLY A 142 10.93 -12.54 6.53
N ARG A 143 12.09 -12.50 5.88
CA ARG A 143 13.32 -13.06 6.44
C ARG A 143 13.90 -12.20 7.55
N ALA A 144 13.71 -10.89 7.48
CA ALA A 144 14.14 -9.93 8.51
C ALA A 144 13.56 -10.23 9.91
N SER A 145 12.36 -10.84 9.96
CA SER A 145 11.69 -11.22 11.20
C SER A 145 12.04 -12.64 11.70
N LYS A 146 12.87 -13.40 10.97
CA LYS A 146 13.14 -14.82 11.30
C LYS A 146 14.45 -14.99 12.07
N PRO A 147 14.44 -15.68 13.24
CA PRO A 147 15.66 -15.89 14.03
C PRO A 147 16.82 -16.56 13.26
N LYS A 148 16.50 -17.47 12.34
CA LYS A 148 17.52 -18.19 11.53
C LYS A 148 18.25 -17.29 10.52
N ASP A 149 17.67 -16.17 10.17
CA ASP A 149 18.22 -15.22 9.20
C ASP A 149 18.80 -13.97 9.88
N HIS A 150 18.93 -13.98 11.22
CA HIS A 150 19.34 -12.82 12.03
C HIS A 150 20.70 -12.27 11.65
N GLU A 151 21.68 -13.14 11.48
CA GLU A 151 23.07 -12.74 11.12
C GLU A 151 23.13 -11.99 9.77
N GLU A 152 22.40 -12.49 8.78
CA GLU A 152 22.29 -11.82 7.48
C GLU A 152 21.52 -10.49 7.60
N TRP A 153 20.47 -10.46 8.43
CA TRP A 153 19.73 -9.21 8.70
C TRP A 153 20.61 -8.14 9.34
N GLU A 154 21.37 -8.48 10.37
CA GLU A 154 22.31 -7.56 11.02
C GLU A 154 23.34 -6.98 10.04
N SER A 155 23.79 -7.78 9.07
CA SER A 155 24.68 -7.28 8.03
C SER A 155 24.01 -6.22 7.14
N TYR A 156 22.73 -6.39 6.85
CA TYR A 156 21.94 -5.39 6.11
C TYR A 156 21.64 -4.15 6.95
N VAL A 157 21.35 -4.31 8.23
CA VAL A 157 21.15 -3.18 9.18
C VAL A 157 22.40 -2.31 9.22
N LYS A 158 23.57 -2.92 9.39
CA LYS A 158 24.85 -2.20 9.38
C LYS A 158 25.05 -1.43 8.07
N LEU A 159 24.81 -2.09 6.94
CA LEU A 159 24.88 -1.44 5.63
C LEU A 159 23.90 -0.27 5.50
N MET A 160 22.65 -0.43 5.94
CA MET A 160 21.66 0.64 5.89
C MET A 160 22.09 1.84 6.73
N HIS A 161 22.65 1.65 7.93
CA HIS A 161 23.16 2.72 8.76
C HIS A 161 24.35 3.46 8.09
N GLU A 162 25.22 2.77 7.36
CA GLU A 162 26.30 3.41 6.59
C GLU A 162 25.77 4.40 5.54
N TYR A 163 24.53 4.22 5.08
CA TYR A 163 23.83 5.11 4.15
C TYR A 163 22.79 6.01 4.81
N ASN A 164 22.87 6.21 6.14
CA ASN A 164 21.98 7.06 6.92
C ASN A 164 20.50 6.74 6.79
N VAL A 165 20.17 5.44 6.71
CA VAL A 165 18.78 4.99 6.79
C VAL A 165 18.30 5.12 8.23
N GLU A 166 17.13 5.74 8.44
CA GLU A 166 16.58 5.99 9.78
C GLU A 166 16.12 4.70 10.45
N ASP A 167 16.23 4.64 11.77
CA ASP A 167 15.87 3.48 12.59
C ASP A 167 14.41 3.06 12.40
N TRP A 168 13.48 4.02 12.27
CA TRP A 168 12.06 3.70 12.05
C TRP A 168 11.84 2.87 10.77
N PHE A 169 12.64 3.13 9.72
CA PHE A 169 12.55 2.42 8.45
C PHE A 169 13.07 0.99 8.61
N ILE A 170 14.20 0.83 9.29
CA ILE A 170 14.83 -0.47 9.60
C ILE A 170 13.90 -1.30 10.47
N ASP A 171 13.33 -0.70 11.52
CA ASP A 171 12.37 -1.34 12.43
C ASP A 171 11.10 -1.76 11.70
N SER A 172 10.60 -0.90 10.80
CA SER A 172 9.45 -1.23 9.95
C SER A 172 9.74 -2.44 9.06
N CYS A 173 10.90 -2.47 8.41
CA CYS A 173 11.34 -3.63 7.62
C CYS A 173 11.45 -4.91 8.46
N ALA A 174 11.97 -4.83 9.69
CA ALA A 174 12.15 -5.97 10.58
C ALA A 174 10.82 -6.60 11.02
N LYS A 175 9.75 -5.82 11.13
CA LYS A 175 8.41 -6.29 11.50
C LYS A 175 7.70 -7.05 10.39
N ILE A 176 7.98 -6.76 9.12
CA ILE A 176 7.27 -7.31 7.97
C ILE A 176 7.49 -8.81 7.85
N LYS A 177 6.40 -9.57 7.87
CA LYS A 177 6.42 -11.04 7.66
C LYS A 177 6.17 -11.45 6.22
N TYR A 178 5.39 -10.68 5.50
CA TYR A 178 5.17 -10.86 4.08
C TYR A 178 4.75 -9.54 3.44
N MET A 179 5.32 -9.24 2.29
CA MET A 179 4.94 -8.08 1.51
C MET A 179 4.49 -8.51 0.11
N PHE A 180 3.36 -7.96 -0.31
CA PHE A 180 2.82 -8.22 -1.64
C PHE A 180 3.75 -7.66 -2.72
N PRO A 181 4.01 -8.40 -3.79
CA PRO A 181 4.95 -8.00 -4.84
C PRO A 181 4.25 -7.12 -5.91
N THR A 182 3.63 -6.06 -5.50
CA THR A 182 3.05 -5.10 -6.45
C THR A 182 4.06 -4.07 -6.86
#